data_3a03717f0f6d75a4b3c996f8f7b5e4ae
#
_entry.id   3a03717f0f6d75a4b3c996f8f7b5e4ae
#
_cell.length_a   1.000
_cell.length_b   1.000
_cell.length_c   1.000
_cell.angle_alpha   90.00
_cell.angle_beta   90.00
_cell.angle_gamma   90.00
#
_symmetry.space_group_name_H-M   'P 1'
#
loop_
_entity.id
_entity.type
_entity.pdbx_description
1 polymer ?
#
loop_
_entity_poly.entity_id
_entity_poly.type
_entity_poly.pdbx_seq_one_letter_code
_entity_poly.pdbx_strand_id
1 'polypeptide(L)'
;MATGVLEDDIVKEIYGSSKEWVSVEVKLSQSLDPSTLFHLTDNEAGDRFYMRLNDNRTSYFGYKAIQLFKNNSKNKQSIFKGWEKLKHNITFIHPQSEKHHLRVVGGFQFSSHKSDDEWREFGLNHFVLPEVLISTDNNGTFLTYTVKRESFTVEALNDLMDLFNNISDIDVDEQIGEITRNEDIYKDDWRQLVVEAIESINNEEKIVLARRRLIKFDKDISIPYILKQAYSKEKNSYIFLLESQDSIFFSQTPEQLIKVNNKILSTKAVAGTIKRSQDEDEDTKNVEAFLKDNKNLIEHRFVVDSILHDIKPYITELHYDKTPKILKNDHLYHLYTEIKAPLKDDSYISLIDHLHPTPALGGYPKEFAMDFIEQKEFGTRGLYGAPVGYIDIYDDCEFIVAIRSMLIKKAQATLFAGCGIVKDSDPDSELAETNLKFTPMMNALGVDMNGKS
;
A
#
# COMPACT_ATOMS: atom_id res chain seq x y z
N MET A 1 16.48 -32.50 25.07
CA MET A 1 15.02 -32.49 25.32
C MET A 1 14.56 -31.12 24.92
N ALA A 2 13.96 -30.98 23.77
CA ALA A 2 13.37 -29.71 23.36
C ALA A 2 12.18 -29.44 24.29
N THR A 3 12.33 -28.46 25.17
CA THR A 3 11.21 -27.88 25.91
C THR A 3 10.27 -27.31 24.85
N GLY A 4 9.03 -27.84 24.82
CA GLY A 4 8.04 -27.39 23.85
C GLY A 4 7.89 -25.86 23.92
N VAL A 5 7.73 -25.24 22.77
CA VAL A 5 7.62 -23.77 22.60
C VAL A 5 6.44 -23.19 23.39
N LEU A 6 5.42 -24.01 23.65
CA LEU A 6 4.28 -23.64 24.46
C LEU A 6 4.27 -24.44 25.79
N GLU A 7 3.98 -23.74 26.87
CA GLU A 7 3.73 -24.35 28.18
C GLU A 7 2.45 -25.22 28.15
N ASP A 8 2.42 -26.31 28.95
CA ASP A 8 1.29 -27.26 28.98
C ASP A 8 -0.05 -26.55 29.28
N ASP A 9 -0.05 -25.46 30.04
CA ASP A 9 -1.28 -24.75 30.41
C ASP A 9 -1.82 -23.94 29.24
N ILE A 10 -0.93 -23.39 28.36
CA ILE A 10 -1.33 -22.75 27.09
C ILE A 10 -1.94 -23.77 26.15
N VAL A 11 -1.35 -24.95 26.04
CA VAL A 11 -1.87 -26.04 25.22
C VAL A 11 -3.26 -26.46 25.70
N LYS A 12 -3.49 -26.56 27.04
CA LYS A 12 -4.81 -26.81 27.60
C LYS A 12 -5.81 -25.69 27.29
N GLU A 13 -5.39 -24.45 27.34
CA GLU A 13 -6.23 -23.28 26.97
C GLU A 13 -6.71 -23.37 25.52
N ILE A 14 -5.80 -23.69 24.59
CA ILE A 14 -6.11 -23.86 23.17
C ILE A 14 -7.19 -24.93 22.98
N TYR A 15 -6.97 -26.13 23.51
CA TYR A 15 -7.91 -27.24 23.32
C TYR A 15 -9.19 -27.08 24.13
N GLY A 16 -9.18 -26.35 25.26
CA GLY A 16 -10.34 -26.03 26.09
C GLY A 16 -11.23 -24.90 25.54
N SER A 17 -10.77 -24.16 24.55
CA SER A 17 -11.54 -23.04 23.96
C SER A 17 -12.80 -23.55 23.27
N SER A 18 -13.90 -22.77 23.41
CA SER A 18 -15.15 -22.99 22.67
C SER A 18 -15.16 -22.35 21.28
N LYS A 19 -14.16 -21.57 20.95
CA LYS A 19 -14.06 -20.88 19.65
C LYS A 19 -13.59 -21.83 18.55
N GLU A 20 -14.03 -21.57 17.31
CA GLU A 20 -13.71 -22.41 16.16
C GLU A 20 -12.25 -22.31 15.73
N TRP A 21 -11.66 -21.13 15.90
CA TRP A 21 -10.31 -20.81 15.44
C TRP A 21 -9.37 -20.55 16.60
N VAL A 22 -8.09 -20.84 16.38
CA VAL A 22 -6.99 -20.45 17.25
C VAL A 22 -5.92 -19.76 16.44
N SER A 23 -5.34 -18.72 17.02
CA SER A 23 -4.21 -17.98 16.46
C SER A 23 -3.12 -17.90 17.53
N VAL A 24 -2.02 -18.59 17.29
CA VAL A 24 -0.88 -18.67 18.21
C VAL A 24 0.27 -17.87 17.63
N GLU A 25 0.83 -16.98 18.44
CA GLU A 25 1.97 -16.18 18.07
C GLU A 25 3.19 -16.49 18.95
N VAL A 26 4.33 -16.67 18.31
CA VAL A 26 5.62 -16.97 18.96
C VAL A 26 6.72 -16.08 18.36
N LYS A 27 7.71 -15.75 19.18
CA LYS A 27 8.85 -14.94 18.74
C LYS A 27 9.88 -15.81 17.99
N LEU A 28 10.35 -15.33 16.85
CA LEU A 28 11.45 -15.93 16.11
C LEU A 28 12.80 -15.39 16.62
N SER A 29 13.85 -16.19 16.42
CA SER A 29 15.21 -15.85 16.87
C SER A 29 15.92 -14.85 15.96
N GLN A 30 15.43 -14.64 14.74
CA GLN A 30 16.05 -13.80 13.72
C GLN A 30 15.04 -12.98 12.93
N SER A 31 15.50 -11.90 12.29
CA SER A 31 14.77 -11.21 11.25
C SER A 31 14.93 -11.94 9.91
N LEU A 32 13.92 -11.86 9.06
CA LEU A 32 13.88 -12.55 7.78
C LEU A 32 13.79 -11.55 6.63
N ASP A 33 14.62 -11.75 5.63
CA ASP A 33 14.57 -10.96 4.40
C ASP A 33 13.33 -11.32 3.57
N PRO A 34 12.57 -10.34 3.06
CA PRO A 34 11.34 -10.62 2.32
C PRO A 34 11.57 -11.38 1.00
N SER A 35 12.71 -11.20 0.33
CA SER A 35 13.03 -11.96 -0.87
C SER A 35 13.21 -13.43 -0.56
N THR A 36 13.85 -13.75 0.57
CA THR A 36 13.98 -15.11 1.12
C THR A 36 12.62 -15.71 1.45
N LEU A 37 11.72 -14.94 2.11
CA LEU A 37 10.36 -15.40 2.44
C LEU A 37 9.56 -15.78 1.19
N PHE A 38 9.60 -14.96 0.14
CA PHE A 38 8.91 -15.26 -1.13
C PHE A 38 9.51 -16.45 -1.86
N HIS A 39 10.84 -16.61 -1.84
CA HIS A 39 11.49 -17.77 -2.45
C HIS A 39 11.07 -19.08 -1.76
N LEU A 40 11.10 -19.11 -0.42
CA LEU A 40 10.74 -20.30 0.36
C LEU A 40 9.28 -20.73 0.22
N THR A 41 8.39 -19.77 -0.03
CA THR A 41 6.95 -20.01 -0.14
C THR A 41 6.50 -19.99 -1.60
N ASP A 42 7.38 -20.24 -2.56
CA ASP A 42 7.03 -20.17 -3.99
C ASP A 42 5.96 -21.22 -4.38
N ASN A 43 5.94 -22.37 -3.73
CA ASN A 43 4.90 -23.39 -3.89
C ASN A 43 3.52 -22.94 -3.35
N GLU A 44 3.45 -21.86 -2.60
CA GLU A 44 2.24 -21.27 -2.00
C GLU A 44 1.87 -19.94 -2.70
N ALA A 45 2.37 -19.70 -3.90
CA ALA A 45 2.08 -18.49 -4.66
C ALA A 45 0.59 -18.39 -5.03
N GLY A 46 0.08 -17.16 -5.12
CA GLY A 46 -1.28 -16.85 -5.54
C GLY A 46 -2.16 -16.15 -4.49
N ASP A 47 -1.80 -16.25 -3.20
CA ASP A 47 -2.52 -15.59 -2.10
C ASP A 47 -1.58 -14.96 -1.08
N ARG A 48 -0.32 -14.74 -1.44
CA ARG A 48 0.67 -14.11 -0.57
C ARG A 48 0.53 -12.59 -0.59
N PHE A 49 0.95 -11.97 0.49
CA PHE A 49 1.10 -10.53 0.55
C PHE A 49 2.36 -10.12 1.30
N TYR A 50 2.82 -8.93 1.02
CA TYR A 50 3.86 -8.26 1.78
C TYR A 50 3.52 -6.79 1.96
N MET A 51 3.69 -6.27 3.17
CA MET A 51 3.58 -4.85 3.46
C MET A 51 4.71 -4.42 4.38
N ARG A 52 5.49 -3.41 3.96
CA ARG A 52 6.46 -2.71 4.82
C ARG A 52 5.98 -1.28 5.04
N LEU A 53 6.00 -0.86 6.29
CA LEU A 53 5.68 0.52 6.63
C LEU A 53 6.86 1.46 6.32
N ASN A 54 6.60 2.76 6.26
CA ASN A 54 7.61 3.77 5.93
C ASN A 54 8.58 4.08 7.08
N ASP A 55 8.45 3.43 8.23
CA ASP A 55 9.42 3.44 9.33
C ASP A 55 10.66 2.56 9.05
N ASN A 56 10.64 1.79 7.95
CA ASN A 56 11.64 0.80 7.52
C ASN A 56 11.93 -0.32 8.53
N ARG A 57 11.08 -0.50 9.53
CA ARG A 57 11.25 -1.48 10.61
C ARG A 57 10.08 -2.43 10.70
N THR A 58 8.87 -1.92 10.45
CA THR A 58 7.65 -2.70 10.57
C THR A 58 7.27 -3.33 9.23
N SER A 59 7.10 -4.64 9.22
CA SER A 59 6.67 -5.38 8.02
C SER A 59 5.80 -6.57 8.36
N TYR A 60 5.01 -6.99 7.38
CA TYR A 60 4.07 -8.10 7.45
C TYR A 60 4.15 -8.91 6.17
N PHE A 61 4.40 -10.21 6.31
CA PHE A 61 4.39 -11.19 5.22
C PHE A 61 3.40 -12.28 5.56
N GLY A 62 2.41 -12.53 4.72
CA GLY A 62 1.42 -13.58 4.93
C GLY A 62 1.30 -14.51 3.73
N TYR A 63 1.00 -15.78 4.01
CA TYR A 63 0.74 -16.79 2.99
C TYR A 63 -0.24 -17.87 3.48
N LYS A 64 -0.78 -18.67 2.57
CA LYS A 64 -1.89 -19.61 2.81
C LYS A 64 -3.12 -18.87 3.35
N ALA A 65 -3.95 -18.36 2.45
CA ALA A 65 -5.18 -17.69 2.85
C ALA A 65 -6.16 -18.66 3.51
N ILE A 66 -6.45 -18.49 4.81
CA ILE A 66 -7.54 -19.22 5.48
C ILE A 66 -8.90 -18.60 5.18
N GLN A 67 -8.91 -17.30 4.88
CA GLN A 67 -10.10 -16.58 4.45
C GLN A 67 -9.72 -15.48 3.46
N LEU A 68 -10.37 -15.48 2.31
CA LEU A 68 -10.37 -14.38 1.36
C LEU A 68 -11.66 -13.57 1.53
N PHE A 69 -11.53 -12.32 1.95
CA PHE A 69 -12.62 -11.36 1.93
C PHE A 69 -12.59 -10.65 0.57
N LYS A 70 -13.15 -11.33 -0.44
CA LYS A 70 -13.13 -10.87 -1.83
C LYS A 70 -14.54 -10.82 -2.39
N ASN A 71 -14.90 -9.70 -3.01
CA ASN A 71 -16.18 -9.57 -3.69
C ASN A 71 -16.17 -8.43 -4.72
N ASN A 72 -17.23 -8.40 -5.51
CA ASN A 72 -17.53 -7.34 -6.48
C ASN A 72 -18.62 -6.38 -5.99
N SER A 73 -18.81 -6.28 -4.67
CA SER A 73 -19.78 -5.37 -4.06
C SER A 73 -19.20 -3.97 -3.93
N LYS A 74 -19.98 -2.96 -4.28
CA LYS A 74 -19.67 -1.56 -3.96
C LYS A 74 -19.67 -1.28 -2.45
N ASN A 75 -20.29 -2.15 -1.67
CA ASN A 75 -20.38 -2.01 -0.21
C ASN A 75 -19.12 -2.59 0.46
N LYS A 76 -18.14 -1.72 0.68
CA LYS A 76 -16.89 -2.04 1.38
C LYS A 76 -17.11 -2.53 2.81
N GLN A 77 -18.17 -2.08 3.49
CA GLN A 77 -18.48 -2.49 4.87
C GLN A 77 -18.74 -4.00 5.00
N SER A 78 -19.11 -4.69 3.92
CA SER A 78 -19.32 -6.15 3.95
C SER A 78 -18.05 -6.93 4.32
N ILE A 79 -16.88 -6.45 3.90
CA ILE A 79 -15.56 -7.03 4.23
C ILE A 79 -15.34 -6.98 5.73
N PHE A 80 -15.56 -5.84 6.33
CA PHE A 80 -15.30 -5.60 7.75
C PHE A 80 -16.27 -6.35 8.65
N LYS A 81 -17.55 -6.42 8.28
CA LYS A 81 -18.50 -7.28 9.00
C LYS A 81 -18.08 -8.75 8.98
N GLY A 82 -17.53 -9.21 7.86
CA GLY A 82 -16.95 -10.56 7.75
C GLY A 82 -15.76 -10.75 8.68
N TRP A 83 -14.82 -9.80 8.67
CA TRP A 83 -13.66 -9.78 9.56
C TRP A 83 -14.08 -9.73 11.03
N GLU A 84 -14.95 -8.80 11.43
CA GLU A 84 -15.47 -8.69 12.79
C GLU A 84 -16.07 -10.00 13.30
N LYS A 85 -16.92 -10.64 12.50
CA LYS A 85 -17.53 -11.92 12.85
C LYS A 85 -16.48 -13.01 13.06
N LEU A 86 -15.48 -13.08 12.18
CA LEU A 86 -14.43 -14.09 12.28
C LEU A 86 -13.51 -13.82 13.49
N LYS A 87 -13.08 -12.57 13.68
CA LYS A 87 -12.24 -12.11 14.79
C LYS A 87 -12.79 -12.53 16.16
N HIS A 88 -14.11 -12.39 16.37
CA HIS A 88 -14.76 -12.81 17.61
C HIS A 88 -14.73 -14.32 17.83
N ASN A 89 -14.53 -15.11 16.79
CA ASN A 89 -14.48 -16.59 16.86
C ASN A 89 -13.06 -17.16 16.87
N ILE A 90 -12.04 -16.32 17.14
CA ILE A 90 -10.64 -16.72 17.25
C ILE A 90 -10.19 -16.62 18.71
N THR A 91 -9.50 -17.65 19.21
CA THR A 91 -8.74 -17.59 20.47
C THR A 91 -7.33 -17.10 20.13
N PHE A 92 -6.89 -16.01 20.78
CA PHE A 92 -5.58 -15.41 20.55
C PHE A 92 -4.63 -15.79 21.67
N ILE A 93 -3.49 -16.36 21.32
CA ILE A 93 -2.42 -16.80 22.24
C ILE A 93 -1.12 -16.11 21.81
N HIS A 94 -0.54 -15.30 22.67
CA HIS A 94 0.70 -14.54 22.38
C HIS A 94 1.60 -14.37 23.62
N PRO A 95 2.20 -15.48 24.13
CA PRO A 95 2.92 -15.46 25.41
C PRO A 95 4.20 -14.61 25.39
N GLN A 96 4.70 -14.21 24.22
CA GLN A 96 5.98 -13.56 24.03
C GLN A 96 5.86 -12.13 23.43
N SER A 97 4.64 -11.62 23.23
CA SER A 97 4.38 -10.28 22.71
C SER A 97 3.33 -9.54 23.52
N GLU A 98 3.43 -8.20 23.57
CA GLU A 98 2.43 -7.36 24.25
C GLU A 98 1.10 -7.30 23.49
N LYS A 99 1.17 -7.35 22.14
CA LYS A 99 0.02 -7.32 21.24
C LYS A 99 0.16 -8.46 20.23
N HIS A 100 -0.94 -9.12 19.92
CA HIS A 100 -1.01 -10.12 18.87
C HIS A 100 -1.02 -9.45 17.48
N HIS A 101 -0.22 -9.95 16.52
CA HIS A 101 -0.01 -9.30 15.23
C HIS A 101 -0.99 -9.73 14.12
N LEU A 102 -1.94 -10.63 14.38
CA LEU A 102 -2.88 -11.08 13.34
C LEU A 102 -3.65 -9.91 12.74
N ARG A 103 -3.72 -9.88 11.41
CA ARG A 103 -4.38 -8.85 10.62
C ARG A 103 -4.87 -9.37 9.28
N VAL A 104 -5.79 -8.67 8.69
CA VAL A 104 -6.16 -8.82 7.29
C VAL A 104 -5.43 -7.74 6.48
N VAL A 105 -4.87 -8.13 5.33
CA VAL A 105 -4.13 -7.23 4.44
C VAL A 105 -4.74 -7.28 3.06
N GLY A 106 -4.89 -6.11 2.42
CA GLY A 106 -5.50 -6.05 1.10
C GLY A 106 -5.85 -4.65 0.65
N GLY A 107 -6.86 -4.53 -0.21
CA GLY A 107 -7.24 -3.23 -0.73
C GLY A 107 -8.60 -3.21 -1.43
N PHE A 108 -8.99 -2.00 -1.80
CA PHE A 108 -10.16 -1.70 -2.60
C PHE A 108 -9.72 -1.26 -3.99
N GLN A 109 -10.52 -1.45 -5.04
CA GLN A 109 -10.22 -0.81 -6.32
C GLN A 109 -10.49 0.71 -6.27
N PHE A 110 -9.80 1.44 -7.14
CA PHE A 110 -9.91 2.90 -7.25
C PHE A 110 -11.35 3.35 -7.53
N SER A 111 -12.03 2.67 -8.45
CA SER A 111 -13.44 2.91 -8.77
C SER A 111 -14.20 1.59 -8.83
N SER A 112 -15.49 1.65 -8.49
CA SER A 112 -16.41 0.52 -8.54
C SER A 112 -17.31 0.51 -9.78
N HIS A 113 -17.14 1.45 -10.73
CA HIS A 113 -18.07 1.63 -11.86
C HIS A 113 -17.66 0.87 -13.12
N LYS A 114 -16.36 0.63 -13.31
CA LYS A 114 -15.84 -0.18 -14.43
C LYS A 114 -15.18 -1.45 -13.89
N SER A 115 -15.46 -2.59 -14.49
CA SER A 115 -14.68 -3.81 -14.33
C SER A 115 -13.82 -4.01 -15.58
N ASP A 116 -12.58 -4.43 -15.40
CA ASP A 116 -11.66 -4.76 -16.46
C ASP A 116 -11.15 -6.18 -16.23
N ASP A 117 -11.01 -6.96 -17.28
CA ASP A 117 -10.46 -8.32 -17.22
C ASP A 117 -9.04 -8.35 -16.64
N GLU A 118 -8.30 -7.25 -16.80
CA GLU A 118 -6.96 -7.10 -16.24
C GLU A 118 -6.95 -7.22 -14.71
N TRP A 119 -8.02 -6.72 -14.04
CA TRP A 119 -8.14 -6.69 -12.58
C TRP A 119 -9.12 -7.72 -11.99
N ARG A 120 -9.68 -8.60 -12.84
CA ARG A 120 -10.72 -9.55 -12.43
C ARG A 120 -10.31 -10.41 -11.24
N GLU A 121 -9.03 -10.80 -11.16
CA GLU A 121 -8.55 -11.67 -10.11
C GLU A 121 -8.54 -10.99 -8.71
N PHE A 122 -8.52 -9.67 -8.64
CA PHE A 122 -8.62 -8.95 -7.36
C PHE A 122 -10.08 -8.67 -6.95
N GLY A 123 -11.04 -8.60 -7.88
CA GLY A 123 -12.40 -8.12 -7.60
C GLY A 123 -12.39 -6.65 -7.19
N LEU A 124 -13.52 -6.10 -6.73
CA LEU A 124 -13.59 -4.72 -6.24
C LEU A 124 -12.98 -4.56 -4.84
N ASN A 125 -12.99 -5.61 -4.05
CA ASN A 125 -12.45 -5.65 -2.69
C ASN A 125 -11.68 -6.97 -2.55
N HIS A 126 -10.46 -6.91 -2.02
CA HIS A 126 -9.62 -8.08 -1.83
C HIS A 126 -8.78 -7.95 -0.56
N PHE A 127 -9.12 -8.72 0.46
CA PHE A 127 -8.35 -8.82 1.71
C PHE A 127 -8.08 -10.27 2.06
N VAL A 128 -6.87 -10.52 2.52
CA VAL A 128 -6.34 -11.85 2.86
C VAL A 128 -6.18 -11.95 4.38
N LEU A 129 -6.77 -12.98 4.97
CA LEU A 129 -6.41 -13.44 6.31
C LEU A 129 -5.51 -14.67 6.15
N PRO A 130 -4.23 -14.59 6.53
CA PRO A 130 -3.28 -15.67 6.31
C PRO A 130 -3.36 -16.74 7.38
N GLU A 131 -2.99 -17.98 7.04
CA GLU A 131 -2.70 -19.06 8.00
C GLU A 131 -1.39 -18.77 8.73
N VAL A 132 -0.38 -18.34 7.97
CA VAL A 132 0.94 -18.00 8.50
C VAL A 132 1.24 -16.53 8.21
N LEU A 133 1.53 -15.78 9.29
CA LEU A 133 1.95 -14.39 9.22
C LEU A 133 3.30 -14.22 9.90
N ILE A 134 4.27 -13.68 9.18
CA ILE A 134 5.54 -13.20 9.74
C ILE A 134 5.42 -11.69 9.92
N SER A 135 5.54 -11.24 11.16
CA SER A 135 5.49 -9.80 11.51
C SER A 135 6.82 -9.37 12.11
N THR A 136 7.35 -8.27 11.65
CA THR A 136 8.57 -7.67 12.22
C THR A 136 8.25 -6.26 12.69
N ASP A 137 8.71 -5.92 13.90
CA ASP A 137 8.61 -4.57 14.47
C ASP A 137 9.84 -4.26 15.35
N ASN A 138 9.77 -3.18 16.17
CA ASN A 138 10.85 -2.81 17.09
C ASN A 138 11.10 -3.85 18.20
N ASN A 139 10.15 -4.75 18.48
CA ASN A 139 10.24 -5.76 19.53
C ASN A 139 10.81 -7.08 19.01
N GLY A 140 10.90 -7.24 17.70
CA GLY A 140 11.47 -8.42 17.04
C GLY A 140 10.66 -8.93 15.86
N THR A 141 10.88 -10.20 15.54
CA THR A 141 10.14 -10.92 14.50
C THR A 141 9.26 -11.99 15.16
N PHE A 142 8.03 -12.08 14.71
CA PHE A 142 7.01 -12.97 15.27
C PHE A 142 6.40 -13.80 14.15
N LEU A 143 6.18 -15.08 14.47
CA LEU A 143 5.42 -16.03 13.66
C LEU A 143 4.03 -16.16 14.29
N THR A 144 2.99 -15.84 13.53
CA THR A 144 1.60 -16.07 13.88
C THR A 144 1.05 -17.22 13.05
N TYR A 145 0.54 -18.26 13.71
CA TYR A 145 -0.07 -19.43 13.07
C TYR A 145 -1.55 -19.49 13.43
N THR A 146 -2.42 -19.39 12.42
CA THR A 146 -3.87 -19.30 12.58
C THR A 146 -4.57 -20.42 11.83
N VAL A 147 -5.26 -21.29 12.54
CA VAL A 147 -5.95 -22.47 11.97
C VAL A 147 -7.26 -22.75 12.70
N LYS A 148 -8.09 -23.64 12.16
CA LYS A 148 -9.18 -24.21 12.93
C LYS A 148 -8.63 -24.93 14.16
N ARG A 149 -9.29 -24.74 15.31
CA ARG A 149 -8.83 -25.33 16.57
C ARG A 149 -8.64 -26.85 16.49
N GLU A 150 -9.51 -27.55 15.76
CA GLU A 150 -9.41 -29.01 15.55
C GLU A 150 -8.20 -29.43 14.70
N SER A 151 -7.66 -28.53 13.89
CA SER A 151 -6.49 -28.76 13.03
C SER A 151 -5.18 -28.29 13.69
N PHE A 152 -5.26 -27.60 14.83
CA PHE A 152 -4.06 -27.13 15.52
C PHE A 152 -3.29 -28.29 16.12
N THR A 153 -1.98 -28.33 15.88
CA THR A 153 -1.03 -29.20 16.57
C THR A 153 0.22 -28.43 16.97
N VAL A 154 0.80 -28.76 18.12
CA VAL A 154 2.06 -28.17 18.58
C VAL A 154 3.20 -28.54 17.64
N GLU A 155 3.14 -29.72 17.02
CA GLU A 155 4.13 -30.20 16.05
C GLU A 155 4.16 -29.27 14.80
N ALA A 156 3.01 -28.94 14.22
CA ALA A 156 2.95 -28.04 13.06
C ALA A 156 3.48 -26.63 13.39
N LEU A 157 3.23 -26.12 14.59
CA LEU A 157 3.80 -24.85 15.04
C LEU A 157 5.33 -24.93 15.17
N ASN A 158 5.85 -26.04 15.77
CA ASN A 158 7.29 -26.27 15.90
C ASN A 158 7.97 -26.40 14.54
N ASP A 159 7.37 -27.12 13.59
CA ASP A 159 7.90 -27.28 12.23
C ASP A 159 8.03 -25.92 11.53
N LEU A 160 7.03 -25.04 11.68
CA LEU A 160 7.09 -23.67 11.15
C LEU A 160 8.18 -22.85 11.85
N MET A 161 8.31 -22.94 13.16
CA MET A 161 9.37 -22.26 13.89
C MET A 161 10.75 -22.73 13.48
N ASP A 162 10.94 -24.04 13.34
CA ASP A 162 12.21 -24.64 12.91
C ASP A 162 12.53 -24.21 11.48
N LEU A 163 11.54 -24.18 10.61
CA LEU A 163 11.69 -23.66 9.25
C LEU A 163 12.22 -22.22 9.26
N PHE A 164 11.58 -21.30 9.98
CA PHE A 164 11.93 -19.88 9.94
C PHE A 164 13.13 -19.51 10.82
N ASN A 165 13.45 -20.27 11.85
CA ASN A 165 14.63 -20.02 12.69
C ASN A 165 15.94 -20.58 12.10
N ASN A 166 15.87 -21.58 11.20
CA ASN A 166 17.06 -22.24 10.64
C ASN A 166 17.38 -21.82 9.20
N ILE A 167 16.66 -20.83 8.67
CA ILE A 167 16.92 -20.30 7.34
C ILE A 167 18.12 -19.36 7.38
N SER A 168 19.06 -19.58 6.46
CA SER A 168 20.04 -18.57 6.07
C SER A 168 19.47 -17.71 4.94
N ASP A 169 19.79 -16.42 4.91
CA ASP A 169 19.44 -15.58 3.78
C ASP A 169 19.89 -16.21 2.47
N ILE A 170 18.96 -16.37 1.55
CA ILE A 170 19.23 -16.92 0.24
C ILE A 170 19.73 -15.76 -0.62
N ASP A 171 20.91 -15.89 -1.17
CA ASP A 171 21.36 -14.94 -2.19
C ASP A 171 20.54 -15.18 -3.46
N VAL A 172 19.51 -14.35 -3.63
CA VAL A 172 18.67 -14.35 -4.84
C VAL A 172 19.48 -13.69 -5.95
N ASP A 173 20.31 -14.48 -6.62
CA ASP A 173 21.07 -14.04 -7.81
C ASP A 173 20.22 -14.21 -9.10
N GLU A 174 18.94 -13.99 -8.98
CA GLU A 174 18.03 -14.06 -10.10
C GLU A 174 18.12 -12.77 -10.93
N GLN A 175 18.53 -12.91 -12.17
CA GLN A 175 18.43 -11.84 -13.15
C GLN A 175 17.01 -11.80 -13.74
N ILE A 176 16.46 -10.61 -13.83
CA ILE A 176 15.29 -10.39 -14.69
C ILE A 176 15.67 -10.74 -16.14
N GLY A 177 14.74 -11.34 -16.88
CA GLY A 177 14.95 -11.71 -18.28
C GLY A 177 15.26 -10.52 -19.19
N GLU A 178 15.52 -10.79 -20.45
CA GLU A 178 15.70 -9.75 -21.47
C GLU A 178 14.36 -9.09 -21.84
N ILE A 179 14.37 -7.78 -22.04
CA ILE A 179 13.18 -7.04 -22.42
C ILE A 179 12.82 -7.36 -23.88
N THR A 180 11.64 -7.92 -24.09
CA THR A 180 11.09 -8.22 -25.41
C THR A 180 10.13 -7.14 -25.93
N ARG A 181 9.55 -6.33 -25.01
CA ARG A 181 8.65 -5.22 -25.33
C ARG A 181 8.71 -4.14 -24.25
N ASN A 182 8.79 -2.88 -24.66
CA ASN A 182 8.70 -1.71 -23.77
C ASN A 182 7.97 -0.60 -24.53
N GLU A 183 6.73 -0.32 -24.16
CA GLU A 183 5.90 0.65 -24.85
C GLU A 183 4.92 1.37 -23.94
N ASP A 184 4.64 2.60 -24.28
CA ASP A 184 3.57 3.37 -23.66
C ASP A 184 2.23 2.99 -24.28
N ILE A 185 1.29 2.52 -23.44
CA ILE A 185 -0.05 2.14 -23.88
C ILE A 185 -0.86 3.41 -24.14
N TYR A 186 -1.44 3.56 -25.33
CA TYR A 186 -2.29 4.70 -25.74
C TYR A 186 -1.60 6.07 -25.59
N LYS A 187 -0.31 6.19 -25.92
CA LYS A 187 0.46 7.42 -25.70
C LYS A 187 -0.14 8.66 -26.37
N ASP A 188 -0.46 8.56 -27.65
CA ASP A 188 -0.98 9.69 -28.42
C ASP A 188 -2.43 10.00 -28.04
N ASP A 189 -3.25 8.97 -27.80
CA ASP A 189 -4.61 9.12 -27.30
C ASP A 189 -4.61 9.78 -25.91
N TRP A 190 -3.63 9.44 -25.05
CA TRP A 190 -3.50 10.03 -23.72
C TRP A 190 -3.13 11.53 -23.82
N ARG A 191 -2.26 11.93 -24.75
CA ARG A 191 -1.98 13.35 -25.01
C ARG A 191 -3.23 14.10 -25.42
N GLN A 192 -4.04 13.51 -26.29
CA GLN A 192 -5.31 14.08 -26.70
C GLN A 192 -6.29 14.18 -25.50
N LEU A 193 -6.30 13.18 -24.62
CA LEU A 193 -7.11 13.20 -23.40
C LEU A 193 -6.69 14.33 -22.45
N VAL A 194 -5.39 14.66 -22.36
CA VAL A 194 -4.91 15.82 -21.61
C VAL A 194 -5.46 17.12 -22.20
N VAL A 195 -5.49 17.28 -23.52
CA VAL A 195 -6.11 18.44 -24.18
C VAL A 195 -7.60 18.54 -23.84
N GLU A 196 -8.34 17.43 -23.94
CA GLU A 196 -9.77 17.41 -23.58
C GLU A 196 -10.01 17.79 -22.10
N ALA A 197 -9.13 17.33 -21.20
CA ALA A 197 -9.21 17.68 -19.79
C ALA A 197 -8.97 19.18 -19.58
N ILE A 198 -7.93 19.78 -20.22
CA ILE A 198 -7.66 21.23 -20.16
C ILE A 198 -8.85 22.04 -20.67
N GLU A 199 -9.51 21.59 -21.75
CA GLU A 199 -10.69 22.27 -22.30
C GLU A 199 -11.90 22.20 -21.37
N SER A 200 -12.05 21.11 -20.61
CA SER A 200 -13.20 20.85 -19.75
C SER A 200 -13.13 21.53 -18.37
N ILE A 201 -11.94 21.97 -17.92
CA ILE A 201 -11.72 22.57 -16.59
C ILE A 201 -11.60 24.10 -16.64
N ASN A 202 -11.88 24.74 -15.53
CA ASN A 202 -11.57 26.14 -15.26
C ASN A 202 -10.35 26.29 -14.34
N ASN A 203 -10.02 27.53 -13.92
CA ASN A 203 -8.83 27.83 -13.12
C ASN A 203 -8.85 27.24 -11.69
N GLU A 204 -10.01 26.82 -11.19
CA GLU A 204 -10.21 26.29 -9.84
C GLU A 204 -10.37 24.76 -9.85
N GLU A 205 -10.40 24.14 -11.01
CA GLU A 205 -10.63 22.71 -11.21
C GLU A 205 -9.36 21.97 -11.58
N LYS A 206 -9.32 20.70 -11.27
CA LYS A 206 -8.21 19.79 -11.53
C LYS A 206 -8.72 18.40 -11.84
N ILE A 207 -8.14 17.75 -12.84
CA ILE A 207 -8.37 16.32 -13.12
C ILE A 207 -7.02 15.60 -13.05
N VAL A 208 -6.95 14.46 -12.38
CA VAL A 208 -5.73 13.64 -12.37
C VAL A 208 -5.90 12.52 -13.39
N LEU A 209 -5.03 12.46 -14.40
CA LEU A 209 -5.06 11.45 -15.44
C LEU A 209 -3.98 10.40 -15.27
N ALA A 210 -4.39 9.13 -15.39
CA ALA A 210 -3.50 7.99 -15.32
C ALA A 210 -2.97 7.59 -16.71
N ARG A 211 -1.72 7.12 -16.73
CA ARG A 211 -1.03 6.59 -17.91
C ARG A 211 -0.43 5.23 -17.60
N ARG A 212 -0.26 4.41 -18.63
CA ARG A 212 0.24 3.04 -18.51
C ARG A 212 1.45 2.81 -19.42
N ARG A 213 2.40 2.00 -18.93
CA ARG A 213 3.53 1.48 -19.71
C ARG A 213 3.60 -0.03 -19.57
N LEU A 214 3.74 -0.72 -20.67
CA LEU A 214 3.92 -2.15 -20.72
C LEU A 214 5.39 -2.50 -20.87
N ILE A 215 5.89 -3.37 -20.00
CA ILE A 215 7.21 -4.00 -20.13
C ILE A 215 7.00 -5.51 -20.14
N LYS A 216 7.54 -6.21 -21.15
CA LYS A 216 7.50 -7.65 -21.25
C LYS A 216 8.90 -8.21 -21.35
N PHE A 217 9.13 -9.30 -20.64
CA PHE A 217 10.40 -10.04 -20.61
C PHE A 217 10.26 -11.38 -21.35
N ASP A 218 11.36 -12.04 -21.60
CA ASP A 218 11.44 -13.38 -22.20
C ASP A 218 11.14 -14.51 -21.22
N LYS A 219 11.16 -14.23 -19.91
CA LYS A 219 10.84 -15.17 -18.82
C LYS A 219 10.01 -14.48 -17.72
N ASP A 220 9.40 -15.28 -16.84
CA ASP A 220 8.58 -14.78 -15.74
C ASP A 220 9.37 -13.87 -14.80
N ILE A 221 8.69 -12.83 -14.29
CA ILE A 221 9.28 -11.82 -13.41
C ILE A 221 9.43 -12.38 -12.00
N SER A 222 10.65 -12.36 -11.46
CA SER A 222 10.97 -12.82 -10.12
C SER A 222 10.54 -11.80 -9.06
N ILE A 223 9.65 -12.20 -8.16
CA ILE A 223 9.23 -11.37 -7.03
C ILE A 223 10.34 -11.17 -6.00
N PRO A 224 11.13 -12.20 -5.62
CA PRO A 224 12.32 -12.01 -4.80
C PRO A 224 13.26 -10.93 -5.33
N TYR A 225 13.51 -10.92 -6.64
CA TYR A 225 14.35 -9.90 -7.28
C TYR A 225 13.77 -8.48 -7.13
N ILE A 226 12.47 -8.31 -7.43
CA ILE A 226 11.79 -7.01 -7.29
C ILE A 226 11.92 -6.47 -5.86
N LEU A 227 11.68 -7.32 -4.86
CA LEU A 227 11.79 -6.93 -3.45
C LEU A 227 13.21 -6.53 -3.09
N LYS A 228 14.23 -7.29 -3.52
CA LYS A 228 15.65 -6.96 -3.32
C LYS A 228 16.00 -5.58 -3.92
N GLN A 229 15.54 -5.29 -5.15
CA GLN A 229 15.76 -3.99 -5.80
C GLN A 229 15.03 -2.86 -5.07
N ALA A 230 13.77 -3.05 -4.69
CA ALA A 230 12.96 -2.06 -3.98
C ALA A 230 13.57 -1.67 -2.62
N TYR A 231 14.10 -2.64 -1.88
CA TYR A 231 14.76 -2.40 -0.60
C TYR A 231 16.07 -1.62 -0.73
N SER A 232 16.81 -1.84 -1.81
CA SER A 232 18.13 -1.23 -1.99
C SER A 232 18.07 0.26 -2.41
N LYS A 233 17.01 0.67 -3.12
CA LYS A 233 16.98 1.94 -3.85
C LYS A 233 16.16 3.04 -3.20
N GLU A 234 15.12 2.73 -2.42
CA GLU A 234 14.26 3.75 -1.81
C GLU A 234 14.07 3.53 -0.32
N LYS A 235 14.46 4.52 0.45
CA LYS A 235 14.22 4.60 1.90
C LYS A 235 12.97 5.45 2.16
N ASN A 236 12.28 5.18 3.29
CA ASN A 236 11.11 5.94 3.76
C ASN A 236 9.86 5.84 2.85
N SER A 237 9.73 4.76 2.11
CA SER A 237 8.52 4.43 1.34
C SER A 237 7.86 3.18 1.92
N TYR A 238 6.53 3.14 1.81
CA TYR A 238 5.79 1.89 1.99
C TYR A 238 6.07 0.96 0.82
N ILE A 239 6.20 -0.33 1.09
CA ILE A 239 6.16 -1.38 0.06
C ILE A 239 4.88 -2.17 0.29
N PHE A 240 4.12 -2.37 -0.75
CA PHE A 240 2.91 -3.20 -0.73
C PHE A 240 2.93 -4.17 -1.90
N LEU A 241 2.71 -5.44 -1.61
CA LEU A 241 2.57 -6.50 -2.59
C LEU A 241 1.37 -7.36 -2.22
N LEU A 242 0.54 -7.66 -3.19
CA LEU A 242 -0.63 -8.52 -3.04
C LEU A 242 -0.74 -9.44 -4.25
N GLU A 243 -0.78 -10.74 -3.99
CA GLU A 243 -1.05 -11.76 -5.00
C GLU A 243 -2.53 -12.09 -5.07
N SER A 244 -3.01 -12.41 -6.24
CA SER A 244 -4.31 -13.03 -6.48
C SER A 244 -4.19 -13.93 -7.70
N GLN A 245 -4.15 -15.23 -7.49
CA GLN A 245 -3.90 -16.24 -8.52
C GLN A 245 -2.59 -15.95 -9.29
N ASP A 246 -2.68 -15.70 -10.60
CA ASP A 246 -1.52 -15.40 -11.47
C ASP A 246 -1.18 -13.90 -11.52
N SER A 247 -1.94 -13.04 -10.86
CA SER A 247 -1.74 -11.58 -10.84
C SER A 247 -1.09 -11.12 -9.55
N ILE A 248 -0.12 -10.23 -9.68
CA ILE A 248 0.61 -9.65 -8.55
C ILE A 248 0.56 -8.13 -8.68
N PHE A 249 0.01 -7.47 -7.69
CA PHE A 249 0.07 -6.02 -7.58
C PHE A 249 1.22 -5.59 -6.68
N PHE A 250 2.10 -4.73 -7.18
CA PHE A 250 3.23 -4.19 -6.43
C PHE A 250 3.19 -2.67 -6.42
N SER A 251 3.46 -2.05 -5.26
CA SER A 251 3.52 -0.60 -5.07
C SER A 251 4.62 -0.20 -4.11
N GLN A 252 5.31 0.89 -4.42
CA GLN A 252 6.32 1.52 -3.56
C GLN A 252 5.99 3.01 -3.41
N THR A 253 5.15 3.32 -2.43
CA THR A 253 4.50 4.62 -2.28
C THR A 253 4.97 5.38 -1.04
N PRO A 254 5.16 6.72 -1.10
CA PRO A 254 5.38 7.54 0.08
C PRO A 254 4.08 7.99 0.76
N GLU A 255 2.90 7.74 0.14
CA GLU A 255 1.66 8.40 0.49
C GLU A 255 0.79 7.57 1.43
N GLN A 256 0.62 8.07 2.65
CA GLN A 256 -0.33 7.55 3.63
C GLN A 256 -1.70 8.19 3.40
N LEU A 257 -2.76 7.37 3.32
CA LEU A 257 -4.12 7.87 3.28
C LEU A 257 -4.66 8.11 4.70
N ILE A 258 -4.62 7.07 5.53
CA ILE A 258 -5.18 7.08 6.88
C ILE A 258 -4.44 6.07 7.76
N LYS A 259 -4.24 6.44 9.01
CA LYS A 259 -3.81 5.54 10.09
C LYS A 259 -4.73 5.71 11.28
N VAL A 260 -5.18 4.62 11.84
CA VAL A 260 -5.89 4.60 13.12
C VAL A 260 -5.09 3.74 14.09
N ASN A 261 -4.78 4.29 15.25
CA ASN A 261 -4.11 3.58 16.33
C ASN A 261 -4.77 3.97 17.67
N ASN A 262 -5.27 2.98 18.40
CA ASN A 262 -6.01 3.19 19.64
C ASN A 262 -7.13 4.25 19.48
N LYS A 263 -7.93 4.16 18.43
CA LYS A 263 -9.01 5.11 18.07
C LYS A 263 -8.54 6.54 17.75
N ILE A 264 -7.27 6.77 17.62
CA ILE A 264 -6.73 8.05 17.14
C ILE A 264 -6.47 7.95 15.64
N LEU A 265 -7.24 8.73 14.89
CA LEU A 265 -7.01 8.97 13.47
C LEU A 265 -5.75 9.82 13.30
N SER A 266 -4.92 9.46 12.34
CA SER A 266 -3.82 10.27 11.83
C SER A 266 -3.83 10.27 10.30
N THR A 267 -3.75 11.43 9.70
CA THR A 267 -3.58 11.62 8.26
C THR A 267 -2.64 12.79 7.99
N LYS A 268 -2.23 12.96 6.74
CA LYS A 268 -1.19 13.93 6.36
C LYS A 268 -1.63 14.74 5.16
N ALA A 269 -1.58 16.07 5.30
CA ALA A 269 -1.65 16.98 4.17
C ALA A 269 -0.23 17.24 3.65
N VAL A 270 0.00 16.96 2.37
CA VAL A 270 1.29 17.22 1.69
C VAL A 270 0.97 17.94 0.39
N ALA A 271 1.35 19.21 0.29
CA ALA A 271 1.17 20.02 -0.92
C ALA A 271 2.16 21.18 -0.93
N GLY A 272 2.44 21.73 -2.11
CA GLY A 272 3.55 22.65 -2.31
C GLY A 272 4.89 21.90 -2.39
N THR A 273 5.70 22.22 -3.39
CA THR A 273 6.96 21.48 -3.65
C THR A 273 8.02 22.43 -4.16
N ILE A 274 9.25 22.32 -3.64
CA ILE A 274 10.43 22.94 -4.22
C ILE A 274 11.56 21.91 -4.37
N LYS A 275 12.42 22.16 -5.35
CA LYS A 275 13.62 21.35 -5.58
C LYS A 275 14.69 21.71 -4.55
N ARG A 276 15.43 20.71 -4.07
CA ARG A 276 16.61 20.91 -3.21
C ARG A 276 17.79 21.42 -4.02
N SER A 277 18.57 22.33 -3.41
CA SER A 277 19.89 22.69 -3.94
C SER A 277 20.96 21.72 -3.43
N GLN A 278 22.03 21.55 -4.19
CA GLN A 278 23.22 20.82 -3.75
C GLN A 278 24.12 21.68 -2.85
N ASP A 279 23.98 23.00 -2.91
CA ASP A 279 24.65 23.94 -2.02
C ASP A 279 23.84 24.11 -0.75
N GLU A 280 24.43 23.83 0.42
CA GLU A 280 23.74 23.81 1.71
C GLU A 280 23.23 25.21 2.15
N ASP A 281 23.97 26.26 1.82
CA ASP A 281 23.58 27.64 2.18
C ASP A 281 22.41 28.12 1.31
N GLU A 282 22.42 27.78 0.03
CA GLU A 282 21.32 28.03 -0.89
C GLU A 282 20.09 27.19 -0.53
N ASP A 283 20.26 25.89 -0.20
CA ASP A 283 19.20 24.98 0.20
C ASP A 283 18.45 25.51 1.43
N THR A 284 19.20 25.99 2.42
CA THR A 284 18.63 26.61 3.64
C THR A 284 17.81 27.87 3.31
N LYS A 285 18.34 28.78 2.47
CA LYS A 285 17.62 29.99 2.03
C LYS A 285 16.36 29.66 1.24
N ASN A 286 16.42 28.64 0.38
CA ASN A 286 15.27 28.17 -0.39
C ASN A 286 14.17 27.63 0.52
N VAL A 287 14.51 26.89 1.58
CA VAL A 287 13.53 26.40 2.57
C VAL A 287 12.89 27.56 3.35
N GLU A 288 13.69 28.56 3.78
CA GLU A 288 13.16 29.74 4.47
C GLU A 288 12.23 30.58 3.59
N ALA A 289 12.55 30.73 2.31
CA ALA A 289 11.71 31.41 1.34
C ALA A 289 10.42 30.61 1.06
N PHE A 290 10.51 29.29 0.96
CA PHE A 290 9.41 28.40 0.71
C PHE A 290 8.37 28.42 1.84
N LEU A 291 8.81 28.46 3.09
CA LEU A 291 7.93 28.60 4.26
C LEU A 291 7.18 29.95 4.31
N LYS A 292 7.58 30.93 3.49
CA LYS A 292 6.98 32.28 3.39
C LYS A 292 6.29 32.50 2.04
N ASP A 293 6.36 31.53 1.12
CA ASP A 293 5.77 31.65 -0.20
C ASP A 293 4.25 31.53 -0.15
N ASN A 294 3.57 32.64 -0.36
CA ASN A 294 2.11 32.72 -0.27
C ASN A 294 1.40 31.76 -1.24
N LYS A 295 1.94 31.53 -2.45
CA LYS A 295 1.32 30.61 -3.42
C LYS A 295 1.30 29.18 -2.87
N ASN A 296 2.45 28.68 -2.45
CA ASN A 296 2.57 27.33 -1.91
C ASN A 296 1.81 27.17 -0.57
N LEU A 297 1.79 28.21 0.27
CA LEU A 297 1.01 28.18 1.52
C LEU A 297 -0.49 28.15 1.30
N ILE A 298 -1.02 28.85 0.29
CA ILE A 298 -2.44 28.82 -0.07
C ILE A 298 -2.79 27.43 -0.65
N GLU A 299 -1.98 26.88 -1.54
CA GLU A 299 -2.16 25.54 -2.08
C GLU A 299 -2.19 24.49 -0.97
N HIS A 300 -1.22 24.55 -0.05
CA HIS A 300 -1.15 23.63 1.08
C HIS A 300 -2.38 23.75 2.00
N ARG A 301 -2.78 24.97 2.32
CA ARG A 301 -3.97 25.22 3.14
C ARG A 301 -5.23 24.66 2.53
N PHE A 302 -5.36 24.74 1.21
CA PHE A 302 -6.49 24.18 0.50
C PHE A 302 -6.60 22.66 0.71
N VAL A 303 -5.47 21.95 0.65
CA VAL A 303 -5.42 20.51 0.92
C VAL A 303 -5.75 20.19 2.38
N VAL A 304 -5.22 20.98 3.33
CA VAL A 304 -5.55 20.83 4.75
C VAL A 304 -7.05 21.02 4.98
N ASP A 305 -7.63 22.10 4.48
CA ASP A 305 -9.04 22.43 4.67
C ASP A 305 -9.97 21.36 4.04
N SER A 306 -9.59 20.81 2.89
CA SER A 306 -10.31 19.68 2.27
C SER A 306 -10.32 18.44 3.16
N ILE A 307 -9.14 18.02 3.65
CA ILE A 307 -9.04 16.88 4.55
C ILE A 307 -9.84 17.11 5.84
N LEU A 308 -9.76 18.31 6.42
CA LEU A 308 -10.51 18.67 7.64
C LEU A 308 -12.03 18.61 7.40
N HIS A 309 -12.50 19.07 6.25
CA HIS A 309 -13.91 18.98 5.87
C HIS A 309 -14.36 17.51 5.83
N ASP A 310 -13.58 16.64 5.18
CA ASP A 310 -13.92 15.24 4.98
C ASP A 310 -13.92 14.43 6.27
N ILE A 311 -12.97 14.69 7.19
CA ILE A 311 -12.87 13.94 8.45
C ILE A 311 -13.81 14.44 9.56
N LYS A 312 -14.30 15.68 9.48
CA LYS A 312 -15.12 16.35 10.50
C LYS A 312 -16.33 15.54 11.01
N PRO A 313 -17.09 14.82 10.15
CA PRO A 313 -18.21 13.99 10.62
C PRO A 313 -17.77 12.84 11.56
N TYR A 314 -16.53 12.37 11.44
CA TYR A 314 -16.01 11.14 12.05
C TYR A 314 -15.19 11.38 13.33
N ILE A 315 -14.87 12.62 13.66
CA ILE A 315 -13.99 12.98 14.77
C ILE A 315 -14.72 13.74 15.88
N THR A 316 -14.21 13.65 17.11
CA THR A 316 -14.73 14.38 18.27
C THR A 316 -14.02 15.70 18.48
N GLU A 317 -12.72 15.73 18.30
CA GLU A 317 -11.83 16.86 18.53
C GLU A 317 -10.76 16.89 17.43
N LEU A 318 -10.20 18.06 17.16
CA LEU A 318 -9.23 18.25 16.07
C LEU A 318 -7.93 18.84 16.58
N HIS A 319 -6.82 18.15 16.29
CA HIS A 319 -5.48 18.59 16.62
C HIS A 319 -4.59 18.63 15.38
N TYR A 320 -4.11 19.80 15.00
CA TYR A 320 -3.12 19.99 13.95
C TYR A 320 -2.37 21.31 14.10
N ASP A 321 -1.15 21.35 13.58
CA ASP A 321 -0.35 22.58 13.53
C ASP A 321 -0.84 23.48 12.39
N LYS A 322 -1.21 24.70 12.68
CA LYS A 322 -1.66 25.66 11.65
C LYS A 322 -0.54 26.10 10.71
N THR A 323 0.70 25.99 11.16
CA THR A 323 1.90 26.27 10.37
C THR A 323 2.44 24.96 9.81
N PRO A 324 2.55 24.81 8.47
CA PRO A 324 3.12 23.61 7.90
C PRO A 324 4.59 23.45 8.24
N LYS A 325 5.03 22.20 8.33
CA LYS A 325 6.44 21.80 8.47
C LYS A 325 7.00 21.44 7.10
N ILE A 326 8.32 21.26 7.04
CA ILE A 326 9.01 20.76 5.86
C ILE A 326 9.12 19.24 5.93
N LEU A 327 8.62 18.57 4.91
CA LEU A 327 8.93 17.18 4.63
C LEU A 327 10.10 17.13 3.64
N LYS A 328 11.21 16.59 4.11
CA LYS A 328 12.45 16.49 3.33
C LYS A 328 12.56 15.12 2.68
N ASN A 329 12.65 15.10 1.35
CA ASN A 329 13.03 13.94 0.55
C ASN A 329 14.43 14.13 -0.03
N ASP A 330 14.97 13.15 -0.73
CA ASP A 330 16.34 13.21 -1.29
C ASP A 330 16.53 14.36 -2.26
N HIS A 331 15.51 14.71 -3.05
CA HIS A 331 15.58 15.71 -4.11
C HIS A 331 14.60 16.89 -3.96
N LEU A 332 13.61 16.77 -3.07
CA LEU A 332 12.50 17.71 -2.96
C LEU A 332 12.20 18.05 -1.49
N TYR A 333 11.65 19.26 -1.30
CA TYR A 333 10.95 19.63 -0.07
C TYR A 333 9.47 19.81 -0.37
N HIS A 334 8.62 19.36 0.57
CA HIS A 334 7.18 19.58 0.54
C HIS A 334 6.74 20.29 1.82
N LEU A 335 5.67 21.08 1.74
CA LEU A 335 4.95 21.51 2.93
C LEU A 335 4.11 20.34 3.44
N TYR A 336 4.10 20.18 4.75
CA TYR A 336 3.53 19.04 5.44
C TYR A 336 2.78 19.46 6.70
N THR A 337 1.56 18.96 6.88
CA THR A 337 0.80 19.10 8.12
C THR A 337 0.25 17.74 8.54
N GLU A 338 0.61 17.30 9.75
CA GLU A 338 0.00 16.13 10.37
C GLU A 338 -1.30 16.53 11.05
N ILE A 339 -2.36 15.77 10.82
CA ILE A 339 -3.68 15.95 11.38
C ILE A 339 -4.00 14.74 12.24
N LYS A 340 -4.26 14.97 13.53
CA LYS A 340 -4.63 13.93 14.49
C LYS A 340 -5.98 14.22 15.11
N ALA A 341 -6.81 13.21 15.28
CA ALA A 341 -8.12 13.37 15.88
C ALA A 341 -8.64 12.07 16.49
N PRO A 342 -9.27 12.10 17.67
CA PRO A 342 -10.01 10.95 18.19
C PRO A 342 -11.23 10.68 17.32
N LEU A 343 -11.43 9.41 16.94
CA LEU A 343 -12.63 8.96 16.23
C LEU A 343 -13.84 8.93 17.16
N LYS A 344 -15.02 9.26 16.63
CA LYS A 344 -16.30 9.19 17.36
C LYS A 344 -16.73 7.76 17.63
N ASP A 345 -16.51 6.89 16.66
CA ASP A 345 -16.85 5.48 16.66
C ASP A 345 -15.86 4.70 15.78
N ASP A 346 -16.06 3.40 15.64
CA ASP A 346 -15.16 2.53 14.90
C ASP A 346 -15.42 2.52 13.38
N SER A 347 -16.09 3.54 12.83
CA SER A 347 -16.49 3.60 11.41
C SER A 347 -15.45 4.20 10.46
N TYR A 348 -14.16 3.93 10.68
CA TYR A 348 -13.06 4.37 9.82
C TYR A 348 -13.17 3.94 8.34
N ILE A 349 -13.98 2.94 8.06
CA ILE A 349 -14.22 2.45 6.68
C ILE A 349 -14.99 3.48 5.86
N SER A 350 -16.05 4.05 6.43
CA SER A 350 -16.78 5.14 5.78
C SER A 350 -15.87 6.34 5.56
N LEU A 351 -14.90 6.55 6.47
CA LEU A 351 -13.90 7.59 6.33
C LEU A 351 -12.95 7.31 5.15
N ILE A 352 -12.54 6.06 4.91
CA ILE A 352 -11.74 5.69 3.72
C ILE A 352 -12.49 6.07 2.44
N ASP A 353 -13.80 5.80 2.37
CA ASP A 353 -14.64 6.17 1.22
C ASP A 353 -14.74 7.69 1.03
N HIS A 354 -14.80 8.44 2.11
CA HIS A 354 -14.83 9.90 2.05
C HIS A 354 -13.51 10.52 1.60
N LEU A 355 -12.39 10.04 2.15
CA LEU A 355 -11.07 10.54 1.81
C LEU A 355 -10.58 10.10 0.44
N HIS A 356 -11.04 8.96 -0.09
CA HIS A 356 -10.59 8.43 -1.36
C HIS A 356 -11.62 8.67 -2.49
N PRO A 357 -11.16 9.07 -3.70
CA PRO A 357 -9.82 9.55 -3.98
C PRO A 357 -9.57 10.97 -3.44
N THR A 358 -8.33 11.22 -3.03
CA THR A 358 -7.89 12.57 -2.67
C THR A 358 -7.81 13.47 -3.91
N PRO A 359 -7.79 14.80 -3.76
CA PRO A 359 -7.57 15.72 -4.90
C PRO A 359 -6.26 15.47 -5.66
N ALA A 360 -5.28 14.83 -5.01
CA ALA A 360 -4.01 14.45 -5.63
C ALA A 360 -4.13 13.25 -6.59
N LEU A 361 -5.23 12.49 -6.51
CA LEU A 361 -5.46 11.24 -7.25
C LEU A 361 -6.67 11.29 -8.19
N GLY A 362 -7.75 11.93 -7.77
CA GLY A 362 -8.95 12.10 -8.58
C GLY A 362 -8.96 13.45 -9.25
N GLY A 363 -8.82 14.51 -8.46
CA GLY A 363 -8.95 15.90 -8.90
C GLY A 363 -9.95 16.66 -8.03
N TYR A 364 -10.32 17.86 -8.48
CA TYR A 364 -11.24 18.73 -7.77
C TYR A 364 -12.08 19.55 -8.77
N PRO A 365 -13.43 19.71 -8.56
CA PRO A 365 -14.25 19.01 -7.55
C PRO A 365 -14.27 17.50 -7.78
N LYS A 366 -14.40 16.73 -6.68
CA LYS A 366 -14.25 15.26 -6.70
C LYS A 366 -15.20 14.57 -7.69
N GLU A 367 -16.51 14.91 -7.63
CA GLU A 367 -17.51 14.27 -8.51
C GLU A 367 -17.23 14.56 -9.97
N PHE A 368 -16.97 15.81 -10.34
CA PHE A 368 -16.64 16.21 -11.70
C PHE A 368 -15.40 15.48 -12.24
N ALA A 369 -14.33 15.46 -11.46
CA ALA A 369 -13.08 14.80 -11.86
C ALA A 369 -13.27 13.30 -12.02
N MET A 370 -14.01 12.66 -11.09
CA MET A 370 -14.28 11.22 -11.17
C MET A 370 -15.15 10.85 -12.38
N ASP A 371 -16.17 11.63 -12.69
CA ASP A 371 -17.01 11.43 -13.87
C ASP A 371 -16.17 11.50 -15.15
N PHE A 372 -15.26 12.48 -15.25
CA PHE A 372 -14.35 12.58 -16.38
C PHE A 372 -13.44 11.35 -16.51
N ILE A 373 -12.78 10.96 -15.41
CA ILE A 373 -11.89 9.79 -15.35
C ILE A 373 -12.63 8.52 -15.78
N GLU A 374 -13.80 8.28 -15.21
CA GLU A 374 -14.57 7.07 -15.51
C GLU A 374 -15.09 6.99 -16.93
N GLN A 375 -15.40 8.12 -17.56
CA GLN A 375 -15.89 8.16 -18.93
C GLN A 375 -14.75 8.12 -19.96
N LYS A 376 -13.61 8.72 -19.66
CA LYS A 376 -12.58 9.06 -20.64
C LYS A 376 -11.29 8.25 -20.53
N GLU A 377 -10.86 7.82 -19.33
CA GLU A 377 -9.63 7.04 -19.21
C GLU A 377 -9.71 5.68 -19.90
N PHE A 378 -8.58 5.24 -20.41
CA PHE A 378 -8.42 3.96 -21.10
C PHE A 378 -8.30 2.81 -20.09
N GLY A 379 -9.36 1.98 -19.95
CA GLY A 379 -9.46 0.89 -19.00
C GLY A 379 -9.71 1.36 -17.55
N THR A 380 -9.45 0.50 -16.57
CA THR A 380 -9.63 0.81 -15.15
C THR A 380 -8.30 0.92 -14.43
N ARG A 381 -8.24 1.71 -13.37
CA ARG A 381 -7.03 1.84 -12.55
C ARG A 381 -6.79 0.63 -11.65
N GLY A 382 -7.84 -0.16 -11.38
CA GLY A 382 -7.76 -1.27 -10.44
C GLY A 382 -7.25 -0.83 -9.07
N LEU A 383 -6.14 -1.40 -8.62
CA LEU A 383 -5.48 -1.01 -7.36
C LEU A 383 -4.53 0.19 -7.49
N TYR A 384 -4.25 0.69 -8.69
CA TYR A 384 -3.45 1.91 -8.86
C TYR A 384 -4.17 3.13 -8.31
N GLY A 385 -3.51 3.88 -7.43
CA GLY A 385 -4.07 5.04 -6.75
C GLY A 385 -5.15 4.72 -5.72
N ALA A 386 -5.39 3.44 -5.44
CA ALA A 386 -6.43 2.95 -4.57
C ALA A 386 -5.97 2.80 -3.12
N PRO A 387 -6.90 2.72 -2.14
CA PRO A 387 -6.56 2.43 -0.76
C PRO A 387 -6.17 0.97 -0.59
N VAL A 388 -4.93 0.71 -0.18
CA VAL A 388 -4.44 -0.61 0.20
C VAL A 388 -3.80 -0.54 1.59
N GLY A 389 -3.86 -1.63 2.36
CA GLY A 389 -3.34 -1.61 3.72
C GLY A 389 -3.78 -2.80 4.56
N TYR A 390 -3.86 -2.60 5.87
CA TYR A 390 -4.25 -3.63 6.81
C TYR A 390 -5.24 -3.14 7.86
N ILE A 391 -5.91 -4.11 8.49
CA ILE A 391 -6.69 -3.94 9.72
C ILE A 391 -6.33 -5.08 10.65
N ASP A 392 -5.98 -4.77 11.88
CA ASP A 392 -5.64 -5.77 12.89
C ASP A 392 -6.83 -6.16 13.79
N ILE A 393 -6.56 -7.02 14.76
CA ILE A 393 -7.59 -7.51 15.69
C ILE A 393 -8.07 -6.46 16.71
N TYR A 394 -7.33 -5.36 16.85
CA TYR A 394 -7.67 -4.24 17.76
C TYR A 394 -8.39 -3.09 17.04
N ASP A 395 -8.73 -3.28 15.76
CA ASP A 395 -9.29 -2.24 14.88
C ASP A 395 -8.32 -1.10 14.58
N ASP A 396 -7.03 -1.30 14.87
CA ASP A 396 -5.98 -0.44 14.36
C ASP A 396 -5.77 -0.72 12.86
N CYS A 397 -5.59 0.31 12.07
CA CYS A 397 -5.41 0.17 10.63
C CYS A 397 -4.41 1.18 10.07
N GLU A 398 -3.81 0.83 8.94
CA GLU A 398 -3.06 1.78 8.14
C GLU A 398 -3.32 1.51 6.66
N PHE A 399 -3.88 2.51 5.97
CA PHE A 399 -4.12 2.50 4.53
C PHE A 399 -3.25 3.53 3.86
N ILE A 400 -2.66 3.12 2.76
CA ILE A 400 -1.81 3.92 1.89
C ILE A 400 -2.48 4.08 0.53
N VAL A 401 -2.02 5.06 -0.22
CA VAL A 401 -2.42 5.27 -1.61
C VAL A 401 -1.43 4.55 -2.51
N ALA A 402 -1.90 3.56 -3.24
CA ALA A 402 -1.05 2.67 -4.04
C ALA A 402 -0.62 3.33 -5.37
N ILE A 403 0.18 4.39 -5.29
CA ILE A 403 0.88 5.00 -6.42
C ILE A 403 2.28 4.39 -6.59
N ARG A 404 3.01 4.76 -7.65
CA ARG A 404 4.28 4.14 -8.00
C ARG A 404 4.09 2.62 -7.96
N SER A 405 3.28 2.12 -8.88
CA SER A 405 2.82 0.74 -8.83
C SER A 405 2.81 0.08 -10.18
N MET A 406 2.77 -1.25 -10.16
CA MET A 406 2.65 -2.09 -11.34
C MET A 406 1.79 -3.32 -11.07
N LEU A 407 1.13 -3.79 -12.11
CA LEU A 407 0.48 -5.08 -12.16
C LEU A 407 1.36 -6.05 -12.94
N ILE A 408 1.70 -7.17 -12.32
CA ILE A 408 2.56 -8.20 -12.90
C ILE A 408 1.71 -9.43 -13.20
N LYS A 409 1.86 -9.96 -14.42
CA LYS A 409 1.31 -11.24 -14.85
C LYS A 409 2.39 -12.03 -15.58
N LYS A 410 2.98 -13.00 -14.90
CA LYS A 410 4.08 -13.81 -15.45
C LYS A 410 5.24 -12.93 -15.95
N ALA A 411 5.55 -12.99 -17.23
CA ALA A 411 6.61 -12.23 -17.89
C ALA A 411 6.25 -10.77 -18.23
N GLN A 412 5.10 -10.26 -17.77
CA GLN A 412 4.60 -8.94 -18.16
C GLN A 412 4.34 -8.07 -16.92
N ALA A 413 4.80 -6.80 -16.98
CA ALA A 413 4.48 -5.77 -16.02
C ALA A 413 3.79 -4.59 -16.71
N THR A 414 2.62 -4.19 -16.20
CA THR A 414 1.94 -2.94 -16.56
C THR A 414 2.19 -1.93 -15.46
N LEU A 415 2.97 -0.89 -15.76
CA LEU A 415 3.33 0.20 -14.85
C LEU A 415 2.30 1.32 -14.94
N PHE A 416 2.01 1.97 -13.82
CA PHE A 416 1.05 3.08 -13.71
C PHE A 416 1.74 4.35 -13.23
N ALA A 417 1.38 5.47 -13.84
CA ALA A 417 1.75 6.82 -13.41
C ALA A 417 0.60 7.77 -13.70
N GLY A 418 0.52 8.90 -12.98
CA GLY A 418 -0.49 9.92 -13.22
C GLY A 418 0.01 11.31 -12.88
N CYS A 419 -0.60 12.32 -13.48
CA CYS A 419 -0.36 13.73 -13.20
C CYS A 419 -1.67 14.51 -13.11
N GLY A 420 -1.61 15.63 -12.39
CA GLY A 420 -2.77 16.51 -12.21
C GLY A 420 -2.82 17.55 -13.31
N ILE A 421 -3.88 17.50 -14.10
CA ILE A 421 -4.12 18.44 -15.20
C ILE A 421 -4.88 19.64 -14.65
N VAL A 422 -4.31 20.82 -14.87
CA VAL A 422 -4.88 22.14 -14.56
C VAL A 422 -4.99 22.97 -15.82
N LYS A 423 -5.64 24.13 -15.75
CA LYS A 423 -5.93 24.97 -16.93
C LYS A 423 -4.68 25.36 -17.73
N ASP A 424 -3.56 25.56 -17.05
CA ASP A 424 -2.27 25.96 -17.64
C ASP A 424 -1.33 24.76 -17.94
N SER A 425 -1.82 23.52 -17.85
CA SER A 425 -1.03 22.33 -18.17
C SER A 425 -0.67 22.26 -19.66
N ASP A 426 0.50 21.72 -19.95
CA ASP A 426 0.99 21.44 -21.30
C ASP A 426 1.12 19.92 -21.51
N PRO A 427 0.50 19.32 -22.54
CA PRO A 427 0.48 17.88 -22.74
C PRO A 427 1.86 17.21 -22.82
N ASP A 428 2.87 17.89 -23.38
CA ASP A 428 4.22 17.35 -23.49
C ASP A 428 4.97 17.41 -22.15
N SER A 429 4.74 18.45 -21.37
CA SER A 429 5.26 18.58 -20.01
C SER A 429 4.68 17.52 -19.10
N GLU A 430 3.35 17.26 -19.16
CA GLU A 430 2.67 16.23 -18.40
C GLU A 430 3.15 14.81 -18.79
N LEU A 431 3.41 14.60 -20.09
CA LEU A 431 3.99 13.37 -20.58
C LEU A 431 5.40 13.13 -20.00
N ALA A 432 6.22 14.17 -19.94
CA ALA A 432 7.55 14.12 -19.35
C ALA A 432 7.49 13.84 -17.84
N GLU A 433 6.55 14.47 -17.11
CA GLU A 433 6.35 14.23 -15.68
C GLU A 433 5.96 12.79 -15.41
N THR A 434 5.01 12.23 -16.15
CA THR A 434 4.59 10.84 -15.98
C THR A 434 5.70 9.86 -16.33
N ASN A 435 6.59 10.17 -17.29
CA ASN A 435 7.77 9.36 -17.57
C ASN A 435 8.67 9.23 -16.33
N LEU A 436 8.92 10.34 -15.62
CA LEU A 436 9.72 10.32 -14.39
C LEU A 436 9.03 9.50 -13.28
N LYS A 437 7.69 9.51 -13.25
CA LYS A 437 6.91 8.76 -12.23
C LYS A 437 6.90 7.24 -12.46
N PHE A 438 7.29 6.73 -13.63
CA PHE A 438 7.53 5.30 -13.85
C PHE A 438 8.86 4.81 -13.24
N THR A 439 9.82 5.70 -12.97
CA THR A 439 11.18 5.35 -12.52
C THR A 439 11.23 4.38 -11.35
N PRO A 440 10.46 4.54 -10.26
CA PRO A 440 10.53 3.59 -9.14
C PRO A 440 10.20 2.14 -9.56
N MET A 441 9.21 1.96 -10.43
CA MET A 441 8.84 0.64 -10.92
C MET A 441 9.84 0.08 -11.93
N MET A 442 10.39 0.92 -12.79
CA MET A 442 11.50 0.53 -13.68
C MET A 442 12.73 0.11 -12.86
N ASN A 443 13.06 0.85 -11.81
CA ASN A 443 14.15 0.50 -10.89
C ASN A 443 13.92 -0.84 -10.18
N ALA A 444 12.68 -1.10 -9.75
CA ALA A 444 12.32 -2.39 -9.13
C ALA A 444 12.44 -3.56 -10.12
N LEU A 445 12.15 -3.31 -11.40
CA LEU A 445 12.36 -4.27 -12.49
C LEU A 445 13.81 -4.35 -12.97
N GLY A 446 14.75 -3.56 -12.44
CA GLY A 446 16.13 -3.52 -12.92
C GLY A 446 16.32 -2.88 -14.30
N VAL A 447 15.34 -2.10 -14.76
CA VAL A 447 15.32 -1.46 -16.08
C VAL A 447 15.73 0.00 -15.96
N ASP A 448 16.63 0.49 -16.83
CA ASP A 448 16.99 1.89 -16.89
C ASP A 448 15.91 2.75 -17.60
N MET A 449 16.03 4.08 -17.49
CA MET A 449 15.11 5.01 -18.14
C MET A 449 15.09 4.92 -19.69
N ASN A 450 16.14 4.34 -20.28
CA ASN A 450 16.24 4.12 -21.72
C ASN A 450 15.70 2.74 -22.12
N GLY A 451 15.20 1.95 -21.17
CA GLY A 451 14.63 0.64 -21.42
C GLY A 451 15.67 -0.45 -21.65
N LYS A 452 16.87 -0.32 -21.07
CA LYS A 452 17.90 -1.36 -21.08
C LYS A 452 17.90 -2.06 -19.72
N SER A 453 17.91 -3.36 -19.72
CA SER A 453 18.10 -4.23 -18.53
C SER A 453 19.57 -4.37 -18.19
#